data_37efdf38123fa0a9b66403ea81a94204
#
_entry.id   37efdf38123fa0a9b66403ea81a94204
#
_cell.length_a   1.000
_cell.length_b   1.000
_cell.length_c   1.000
_cell.angle_alpha   90.00
_cell.angle_beta   90.00
_cell.angle_gamma   90.00
#
_symmetry.space_group_name_H-M   'P 1'
#
loop_
_entity.id
_entity.type
_entity.pdbx_description
1 polymer ?
#
loop_
_entity_poly.entity_id
_entity_poly.type
_entity_poly.pdbx_seq_one_letter_code
_entity_poly.pdbx_strand_id
1 'polypeptide(L)'
;MQHGTQRRSSPGEAKTMAAIHSGKYGKLLVSKGYCCKSRWSIGTKPIETPPDYLNFDIWNGPAQKLDFHRTLVHYNWHWFWEAGNGDIGNQGVHEMDVARWAIKDATLPTKVWSMGGRFLPEGKDQGETPNQQLTVMEFGETLLVFETRGLTGNKSFPDWPTQVTNEFYMEGGVIKG
;
A
#
# COMPACT_ATOMS: atom_id res chain seq x y z
N MET A 1 6.91 -11.53 -18.14
CA MET A 1 6.30 -11.07 -16.88
C MET A 1 6.39 -9.55 -16.84
N GLN A 2 5.33 -8.85 -16.40
CA GLN A 2 5.31 -7.38 -16.31
C GLN A 2 4.93 -6.97 -14.90
N HIS A 3 5.68 -6.04 -14.31
CA HIS A 3 5.39 -5.47 -13.00
C HIS A 3 4.44 -4.28 -13.12
N GLY A 4 3.45 -4.18 -12.22
CA GLY A 4 2.38 -3.17 -12.27
C GLY A 4 2.75 -1.84 -11.62
N THR A 5 3.81 -1.16 -12.06
CA THR A 5 4.21 0.19 -11.63
C THR A 5 3.83 1.25 -12.67
N GLN A 6 2.57 1.25 -13.08
CA GLN A 6 2.07 2.07 -14.20
C GLN A 6 2.25 3.58 -14.02
N ARG A 7 2.33 4.09 -12.78
CA ARG A 7 2.58 5.51 -12.50
C ARG A 7 3.91 6.00 -13.06
N ARG A 8 4.91 5.12 -13.21
CA ARG A 8 6.18 5.45 -13.87
C ARG A 8 6.04 5.80 -15.35
N SER A 9 4.92 5.46 -15.98
CA SER A 9 4.62 5.84 -17.36
C SER A 9 3.93 7.21 -17.47
N SER A 10 3.65 7.90 -16.36
CA SER A 10 3.05 9.24 -16.34
C SER A 10 4.12 10.30 -16.69
N PRO A 11 3.95 11.07 -17.79
CA PRO A 11 4.89 12.15 -18.12
C PRO A 11 4.96 13.24 -17.05
N GLY A 12 3.85 13.51 -16.35
CA GLY A 12 3.79 14.49 -15.27
C GLY A 12 4.65 14.05 -14.07
N GLU A 13 4.49 12.81 -13.63
CA GLU A 13 5.28 12.25 -12.54
C GLU A 13 6.77 12.17 -12.90
N ALA A 14 7.09 11.75 -14.12
CA ALA A 14 8.48 11.71 -14.59
C ALA A 14 9.13 13.12 -14.55
N LYS A 15 8.41 14.18 -14.96
CA LYS A 15 8.90 15.56 -14.86
C LYS A 15 9.10 15.99 -13.41
N THR A 16 8.19 15.63 -12.51
CA THR A 16 8.32 15.90 -11.07
C THR A 16 9.56 15.22 -10.48
N MET A 17 9.74 13.94 -10.78
CA MET A 17 10.93 13.20 -10.32
C MET A 17 12.23 13.78 -10.87
N ALA A 18 12.26 14.14 -12.15
CA ALA A 18 13.42 14.81 -12.75
C ALA A 18 13.75 16.13 -12.04
N ALA A 19 12.73 16.92 -11.69
CA ALA A 19 12.93 18.18 -10.96
C ALA A 19 13.45 17.95 -9.53
N ILE A 20 12.94 16.94 -8.83
CA ILE A 20 13.46 16.53 -7.51
C ILE A 20 14.92 16.08 -7.63
N HIS A 21 15.21 15.18 -8.55
CA HIS A 21 16.56 14.61 -8.74
C HIS A 21 17.59 15.63 -9.23
N SER A 22 17.17 16.72 -9.87
CA SER A 22 18.07 17.82 -10.30
C SER A 22 18.52 18.71 -9.15
N GLY A 23 17.93 18.57 -7.97
CA GLY A 23 18.19 19.44 -6.82
C GLY A 23 17.53 20.83 -6.92
N LYS A 24 16.62 21.04 -7.88
CA LYS A 24 15.92 22.34 -8.09
C LYS A 24 15.26 22.89 -6.81
N TYR A 25 14.83 22.02 -5.93
CA TYR A 25 14.14 22.36 -4.68
C TYR A 25 14.96 22.07 -3.41
N GLY A 26 16.27 21.89 -3.56
CA GLY A 26 17.14 21.46 -2.47
C GLY A 26 17.09 19.94 -2.23
N LYS A 27 17.63 19.52 -1.11
CA LYS A 27 17.69 18.11 -0.71
C LYS A 27 16.31 17.57 -0.34
N LEU A 28 16.00 16.35 -0.76
CA LEU A 28 14.82 15.63 -0.30
C LEU A 28 15.06 15.09 1.11
N LEU A 29 14.25 15.54 2.05
CA LEU A 29 14.35 15.17 3.48
C LEU A 29 13.39 14.03 3.82
N VAL A 30 12.12 14.16 3.38
CA VAL A 30 11.08 13.14 3.63
C VAL A 30 10.26 12.94 2.37
N SER A 31 10.10 11.68 1.97
CA SER A 31 9.17 11.25 0.92
C SER A 31 7.99 10.50 1.55
N LYS A 32 6.77 10.90 1.27
CA LYS A 32 5.57 10.25 1.82
C LYS A 32 4.70 9.63 0.73
N GLY A 33 4.11 8.49 1.06
CA GLY A 33 3.07 7.84 0.27
C GLY A 33 1.87 7.48 1.14
N TYR A 34 0.68 7.55 0.56
CA TYR A 34 -0.57 7.29 1.25
C TYR A 34 -1.47 6.35 0.47
N CYS A 35 -1.86 5.25 1.08
CA CYS A 35 -2.96 4.42 0.60
C CYS A 35 -4.23 4.75 1.41
N CYS A 36 -5.02 5.70 0.91
CA CYS A 36 -6.25 6.16 1.54
C CYS A 36 -7.47 5.56 0.82
N LYS A 37 -7.83 4.34 1.16
CA LYS A 37 -9.01 3.66 0.61
C LYS A 37 -9.85 3.07 1.73
N SER A 38 -11.16 3.19 1.60
CA SER A 38 -12.10 2.59 2.55
C SER A 38 -11.95 1.06 2.58
N ARG A 39 -11.55 0.52 3.72
CA ARG A 39 -11.21 -0.90 3.96
C ARG A 39 -11.89 -1.42 5.21
N TRP A 40 -13.21 -1.43 5.17
CA TRP A 40 -14.04 -1.98 6.24
C TRP A 40 -14.03 -3.50 6.22
N SER A 41 -14.83 -4.10 7.08
CA SER A 41 -14.96 -5.55 7.18
C SER A 41 -15.23 -6.21 5.83
N ILE A 42 -14.52 -7.30 5.57
CA ILE A 42 -14.78 -8.20 4.44
C ILE A 42 -15.84 -9.27 4.78
N GLY A 43 -16.36 -9.23 6.01
CA GLY A 43 -17.31 -10.20 6.51
C GLY A 43 -16.68 -11.54 6.89
N THR A 44 -17.53 -12.52 7.13
CA THR A 44 -17.16 -13.90 7.46
C THR A 44 -17.93 -14.86 6.56
N LYS A 45 -17.27 -15.90 6.07
CA LYS A 45 -17.87 -17.01 5.31
C LYS A 45 -17.29 -18.33 5.80
N PRO A 46 -18.09 -19.40 5.83
CA PRO A 46 -17.60 -20.71 6.20
C PRO A 46 -16.59 -21.25 5.18
N ILE A 47 -15.78 -22.21 5.63
CA ILE A 47 -14.98 -23.03 4.74
C ILE A 47 -15.95 -23.88 3.89
N GLU A 48 -15.67 -23.94 2.59
CA GLU A 48 -16.49 -24.72 1.64
C GLU A 48 -15.60 -25.35 0.55
N THR A 49 -16.17 -26.25 -0.21
CA THR A 49 -15.50 -26.80 -1.39
C THR A 49 -15.38 -25.73 -2.47
N PRO A 50 -14.18 -25.55 -3.08
CA PRO A 50 -14.03 -24.66 -4.22
C PRO A 50 -15.00 -25.02 -5.34
N PRO A 51 -15.57 -24.03 -6.05
CA PRO A 51 -16.45 -24.31 -7.17
C PRO A 51 -15.67 -24.92 -8.34
N ASP A 52 -16.34 -25.75 -9.16
CA ASP A 52 -15.73 -26.53 -10.25
C ASP A 52 -14.99 -25.67 -11.30
N TYR A 53 -15.39 -24.42 -11.46
CA TYR A 53 -14.72 -23.48 -12.38
C TYR A 53 -13.42 -22.88 -11.83
N LEU A 54 -13.09 -23.11 -10.55
CA LEU A 54 -11.91 -22.61 -9.89
C LEU A 54 -10.95 -23.74 -9.55
N ASN A 55 -9.84 -23.83 -10.24
CA ASN A 55 -8.73 -24.67 -9.80
C ASN A 55 -8.01 -23.98 -8.62
N PHE A 56 -8.46 -24.28 -7.41
CA PHE A 56 -7.97 -23.64 -6.19
C PHE A 56 -6.53 -24.05 -5.85
N ASP A 57 -6.10 -25.23 -6.29
CA ASP A 57 -4.71 -25.68 -6.12
C ASP A 57 -3.74 -24.83 -6.96
N ILE A 58 -4.09 -24.57 -8.22
CA ILE A 58 -3.33 -23.64 -9.07
C ILE A 58 -3.39 -22.21 -8.53
N TRP A 59 -4.54 -21.79 -7.97
CA TRP A 59 -4.67 -20.46 -7.37
C TRP A 59 -3.75 -20.30 -6.15
N ASN A 60 -3.64 -21.28 -5.28
CA ASN A 60 -2.70 -21.28 -4.14
C ASN A 60 -1.23 -21.26 -4.61
N GLY A 61 -0.94 -21.90 -5.75
CA GLY A 61 0.42 -21.97 -6.28
C GLY A 61 1.40 -22.63 -5.29
N PRO A 62 2.59 -22.04 -5.12
CA PRO A 62 3.61 -22.58 -4.20
C PRO A 62 3.39 -22.17 -2.73
N ALA A 63 2.35 -21.40 -2.42
CA ALA A 63 2.04 -20.98 -1.06
C ALA A 63 1.55 -22.17 -0.22
N GLN A 64 1.56 -21.99 1.11
CA GLN A 64 0.93 -22.95 2.00
C GLN A 64 -0.55 -23.11 1.62
N LYS A 65 -1.06 -24.34 1.64
CA LYS A 65 -2.43 -24.62 1.26
C LYS A 65 -3.42 -23.96 2.23
N LEU A 66 -4.27 -23.11 1.67
CA LEU A 66 -5.36 -22.44 2.38
C LEU A 66 -6.66 -23.24 2.28
N ASP A 67 -7.51 -23.10 3.29
CA ASP A 67 -8.89 -23.51 3.18
C ASP A 67 -9.67 -22.49 2.32
N PHE A 68 -10.50 -23.01 1.41
CA PHE A 68 -11.31 -22.15 0.55
C PHE A 68 -12.52 -21.58 1.29
N HIS A 69 -12.70 -20.28 1.19
CA HIS A 69 -13.93 -19.57 1.56
C HIS A 69 -14.15 -18.35 0.65
N ARG A 70 -15.40 -17.93 0.50
CA ARG A 70 -15.79 -16.85 -0.44
C ARG A 70 -15.25 -15.47 -0.09
N THR A 71 -14.79 -15.24 1.13
CA THR A 71 -14.15 -13.99 1.49
C THR A 71 -12.71 -13.90 0.99
N LEU A 72 -12.00 -15.03 0.76
CA LEU A 72 -10.63 -15.07 0.26
C LEU A 72 -10.57 -14.77 -1.25
N VAL A 73 -11.37 -15.47 -2.02
CA VAL A 73 -11.32 -15.44 -3.50
C VAL A 73 -12.56 -14.72 -4.04
N HIS A 74 -12.41 -13.77 -4.96
CA HIS A 74 -11.24 -13.46 -5.79
C HIS A 74 -10.45 -12.23 -5.30
N TYR A 75 -11.09 -11.27 -4.62
CA TYR A 75 -10.54 -9.93 -4.39
C TYR A 75 -9.80 -9.77 -3.07
N ASN A 76 -10.25 -10.45 -2.00
CA ASN A 76 -9.79 -10.16 -0.65
C ASN A 76 -8.53 -10.94 -0.22
N TRP A 77 -7.87 -11.65 -1.14
CA TRP A 77 -6.69 -12.45 -0.88
C TRP A 77 -5.60 -11.67 -0.08
N HIS A 78 -5.45 -10.39 -0.33
CA HIS A 78 -4.42 -9.56 0.31
C HIS A 78 -4.68 -9.29 1.80
N TRP A 79 -5.87 -9.61 2.30
CA TRP A 79 -6.21 -9.53 3.72
C TRP A 79 -5.83 -10.75 4.53
N PHE A 80 -5.23 -11.78 3.93
CA PHE A 80 -4.79 -13.02 4.58
C PHE A 80 -3.28 -13.13 4.45
N TRP A 81 -2.57 -13.38 5.58
CA TRP A 81 -1.12 -13.40 5.62
C TRP A 81 -0.49 -14.43 4.67
N GLU A 82 -1.14 -15.58 4.46
CA GLU A 82 -0.64 -16.63 3.56
C GLU A 82 -0.66 -16.21 2.07
N ALA A 83 -1.54 -15.29 1.70
CA ALA A 83 -1.71 -14.88 0.32
C ALA A 83 -1.26 -13.43 0.05
N GLY A 84 -1.13 -12.59 1.10
CA GLY A 84 -0.79 -11.19 0.95
C GLY A 84 -0.34 -10.54 2.26
N ASN A 85 -0.16 -9.22 2.23
CA ASN A 85 0.32 -8.43 3.37
C ASN A 85 -0.49 -7.13 3.57
N GLY A 86 -1.75 -7.15 3.17
CA GLY A 86 -2.65 -6.00 3.27
C GLY A 86 -2.45 -4.97 2.17
N ASP A 87 -2.96 -3.78 2.42
CA ASP A 87 -2.90 -2.71 1.44
C ASP A 87 -1.49 -2.16 1.22
N ILE A 88 -0.55 -2.38 2.11
CA ILE A 88 0.84 -1.97 1.90
C ILE A 88 1.44 -2.63 0.64
N GLY A 89 1.11 -3.88 0.37
CA GLY A 89 1.55 -4.63 -0.81
C GLY A 89 0.51 -4.77 -1.91
N ASN A 90 -0.72 -4.33 -1.68
CA ASN A 90 -1.77 -4.33 -2.71
C ASN A 90 -1.87 -2.93 -3.36
N GLN A 91 -2.77 -2.07 -2.90
CA GLN A 91 -2.90 -0.72 -3.46
C GLN A 91 -1.69 0.16 -3.15
N GLY A 92 -1.14 0.02 -1.96
CA GLY A 92 -0.03 0.83 -1.48
C GLY A 92 1.24 0.71 -2.30
N VAL A 93 1.43 -0.38 -3.03
CA VAL A 93 2.60 -0.57 -3.89
C VAL A 93 2.75 0.55 -4.94
N HIS A 94 1.65 1.12 -5.40
CA HIS A 94 1.67 2.18 -6.40
C HIS A 94 2.19 3.51 -5.82
N GLU A 95 1.69 3.89 -4.65
CA GLU A 95 2.10 5.12 -3.96
C GLU A 95 3.50 4.96 -3.33
N MET A 96 3.82 3.77 -2.84
CA MET A 96 5.15 3.42 -2.33
C MET A 96 6.22 3.50 -3.43
N ASP A 97 5.91 3.01 -4.63
CA ASP A 97 6.83 3.08 -5.77
C ASP A 97 7.15 4.52 -6.16
N VAL A 98 6.14 5.40 -6.17
CA VAL A 98 6.34 6.83 -6.44
C VAL A 98 7.14 7.51 -5.34
N ALA A 99 6.81 7.23 -4.07
CA ALA A 99 7.56 7.78 -2.93
C ALA A 99 9.03 7.35 -2.98
N ARG A 100 9.30 6.10 -3.30
CA ARG A 100 10.66 5.58 -3.44
C ARG A 100 11.37 6.15 -4.68
N TRP A 101 10.65 6.38 -5.78
CA TRP A 101 11.22 6.95 -7.00
C TRP A 101 11.79 8.35 -6.76
N ALA A 102 11.19 9.14 -5.88
CA ALA A 102 11.71 10.45 -5.52
C ALA A 102 13.09 10.40 -4.84
N ILE A 103 13.44 9.28 -4.19
CA ILE A 103 14.73 9.09 -3.53
C ILE A 103 15.75 8.62 -4.58
N LYS A 104 16.59 9.56 -5.03
CA LYS A 104 17.58 9.30 -6.07
C LYS A 104 18.54 8.16 -5.66
N ASP A 105 18.82 7.27 -6.61
CA ASP A 105 19.75 6.14 -6.46
C ASP A 105 19.44 5.18 -5.30
N ALA A 106 18.23 5.25 -4.71
CA ALA A 106 17.82 4.37 -3.62
C ALA A 106 17.79 2.90 -4.07
N THR A 107 18.27 2.00 -3.22
CA THR A 107 18.18 0.55 -3.39
C THR A 107 17.21 -0.04 -2.36
N LEU A 108 17.72 -0.44 -1.20
CA LEU A 108 16.95 -0.96 -0.09
C LEU A 108 17.07 0.00 1.12
N PRO A 109 16.07 0.07 1.98
CA PRO A 109 16.18 0.84 3.21
C PRO A 109 17.18 0.18 4.16
N THR A 110 17.87 0.99 4.95
CA THR A 110 18.80 0.51 5.98
C THR A 110 18.07 0.08 7.25
N LYS A 111 16.93 0.72 7.53
CA LYS A 111 16.05 0.38 8.65
C LYS A 111 14.60 0.53 8.25
N VAL A 112 13.75 -0.29 8.85
CA VAL A 112 12.30 -0.26 8.68
C VAL A 112 11.63 -0.37 10.04
N TRP A 113 10.70 0.53 10.32
CA TRP A 113 9.76 0.45 11.43
C TRP A 113 8.36 0.41 10.89
N SER A 114 7.53 -0.47 11.40
CA SER A 114 6.15 -0.56 11.00
C SER A 114 5.28 -0.93 12.20
N MET A 115 4.17 -0.25 12.32
CA MET A 115 3.14 -0.55 13.30
C MET A 115 1.76 -0.35 12.69
N GLY A 116 0.81 -1.14 13.14
CA GLY A 116 -0.56 -1.08 12.64
C GLY A 116 -1.38 -2.24 13.15
N GLY A 117 -2.58 -2.36 12.64
CA GLY A 117 -3.50 -3.41 13.03
C GLY A 117 -4.75 -3.42 12.17
N ARG A 118 -5.57 -4.43 12.39
CA ARG A 118 -6.89 -4.54 11.81
C ARG A 118 -7.93 -4.10 12.85
N PHE A 119 -8.35 -2.84 12.76
CA PHE A 119 -9.22 -2.19 13.73
C PHE A 119 -10.68 -2.28 13.28
N LEU A 120 -11.27 -3.45 13.48
CA LEU A 120 -12.65 -3.76 13.14
C LEU A 120 -13.34 -4.47 14.32
N PRO A 121 -14.68 -4.47 14.40
CA PRO A 121 -15.41 -5.19 15.45
C PRO A 121 -15.07 -6.68 15.45
N GLU A 122 -14.78 -7.22 16.62
CA GLU A 122 -14.46 -8.63 16.83
C GLU A 122 -15.55 -9.56 16.28
N GLY A 123 -15.14 -10.69 15.69
CA GLY A 123 -16.02 -11.73 15.17
C GLY A 123 -16.81 -11.38 13.92
N LYS A 124 -16.64 -10.18 13.35
CA LYS A 124 -17.37 -9.74 12.15
C LYS A 124 -16.48 -9.61 10.90
N ASP A 125 -15.26 -10.11 10.97
CA ASP A 125 -14.28 -9.96 9.93
C ASP A 125 -13.30 -11.13 9.92
N GLN A 126 -12.99 -11.68 8.74
CA GLN A 126 -12.01 -12.74 8.56
C GLN A 126 -10.62 -12.24 8.16
N GLY A 127 -10.49 -10.96 7.84
CA GLY A 127 -9.20 -10.41 7.45
C GLY A 127 -8.22 -10.40 8.62
N GLU A 128 -6.95 -10.62 8.32
CA GLU A 128 -5.86 -10.78 9.28
C GLU A 128 -4.86 -9.61 9.21
N THR A 129 -4.59 -9.14 7.99
CA THR A 129 -3.58 -8.10 7.75
C THR A 129 -4.11 -6.70 8.13
N PRO A 130 -3.21 -5.76 8.45
CA PRO A 130 -3.60 -4.42 8.88
C PRO A 130 -4.46 -3.68 7.86
N ASN A 131 -5.51 -2.99 8.32
CA ASN A 131 -6.24 -1.99 7.56
C ASN A 131 -5.84 -0.55 7.93
N GLN A 132 -5.06 -0.39 9.00
CA GLN A 132 -4.37 0.84 9.38
C GLN A 132 -2.92 0.50 9.67
N GLN A 133 -1.97 1.19 9.02
CA GLN A 133 -0.56 0.92 9.18
C GLN A 133 0.27 2.17 8.91
N LEU A 134 1.27 2.40 9.74
CA LEU A 134 2.31 3.39 9.52
C LEU A 134 3.65 2.65 9.37
N THR A 135 4.37 2.96 8.29
CA THR A 135 5.70 2.41 8.04
C THR A 135 6.67 3.54 7.77
N VAL A 136 7.82 3.50 8.43
CA VAL A 136 8.93 4.45 8.21
C VAL A 136 10.15 3.65 7.77
N MET A 137 10.76 4.10 6.69
CA MET A 137 11.94 3.47 6.08
C MET A 137 13.06 4.50 5.97
N GLU A 138 14.27 4.11 6.36
CA GLU A 138 15.46 4.96 6.30
C GLU A 138 16.28 4.66 5.04
N PHE A 139 16.51 5.68 4.22
CA PHE A 139 17.35 5.65 3.02
C PHE A 139 18.47 6.68 3.16
N GLY A 140 19.51 6.34 3.92
CA GLY A 140 20.56 7.28 4.27
C GLY A 140 20.01 8.45 5.08
N GLU A 141 20.06 9.65 4.54
CA GLU A 141 19.55 10.87 5.21
C GLU A 141 18.09 11.21 4.85
N THR A 142 17.46 10.40 4.00
CA THR A 142 16.05 10.60 3.58
C THR A 142 15.16 9.57 4.25
N LEU A 143 14.05 10.01 4.82
CA LEU A 143 13.00 9.13 5.31
C LEU A 143 11.92 8.92 4.25
N LEU A 144 11.49 7.67 4.07
CA LEU A 144 10.24 7.35 3.40
C LEU A 144 9.21 6.99 4.46
N VAL A 145 8.09 7.71 4.46
CA VAL A 145 6.96 7.44 5.36
C VAL A 145 5.79 6.94 4.53
N PHE A 146 5.24 5.81 4.90
CA PHE A 146 4.09 5.23 4.21
C PHE A 146 2.95 4.96 5.18
N GLU A 147 1.74 5.39 4.80
CA GLU A 147 0.55 5.17 5.61
C GLU A 147 -0.54 4.44 4.82
N THR A 148 -1.06 3.37 5.42
CA THR A 148 -2.31 2.73 5.03
C THR A 148 -3.41 3.25 5.93
N ARG A 149 -4.45 3.86 5.35
CA ARG A 149 -5.58 4.50 6.03
C ARG A 149 -6.90 3.90 5.56
N GLY A 150 -7.16 2.67 5.98
CA GLY A 150 -8.31 1.89 5.53
C GLY A 150 -9.63 2.24 6.20
N LEU A 151 -9.63 2.95 7.31
CA LEU A 151 -10.85 3.39 8.00
C LEU A 151 -11.33 4.78 7.56
N THR A 152 -10.83 5.25 6.40
CA THR A 152 -11.26 6.50 5.77
C THR A 152 -12.50 6.28 4.91
N GLY A 153 -13.16 7.36 4.48
CA GLY A 153 -14.28 7.29 3.52
C GLY A 153 -15.65 7.10 4.15
N ASN A 154 -15.77 7.20 5.46
CA ASN A 154 -17.07 7.47 6.07
C ASN A 154 -17.46 8.92 5.74
N LYS A 155 -18.72 9.14 5.33
CA LYS A 155 -19.29 10.47 5.10
C LYS A 155 -19.14 11.44 6.29
N SER A 156 -18.76 10.91 7.47
CA SER A 156 -18.50 11.68 8.70
C SER A 156 -17.14 12.39 8.72
N PHE A 157 -16.26 12.15 7.75
CA PHE A 157 -14.96 12.80 7.64
C PHE A 157 -14.75 13.37 6.22
N PRO A 158 -15.56 14.36 5.80
CA PRO A 158 -15.54 14.88 4.44
C PRO A 158 -14.25 15.64 4.06
N ASP A 159 -13.50 16.12 5.06
CA ASP A 159 -12.33 16.99 4.85
C ASP A 159 -11.01 16.22 4.72
N TRP A 160 -11.05 14.89 4.69
CA TRP A 160 -9.85 14.11 4.50
C TRP A 160 -9.37 14.19 3.05
N PRO A 161 -8.11 14.59 2.79
CA PRO A 161 -7.60 14.71 1.43
C PRO A 161 -7.45 13.32 0.80
N THR A 162 -8.50 12.83 0.17
CA THR A 162 -8.51 11.56 -0.58
C THR A 162 -7.74 11.67 -1.92
N GLN A 163 -7.29 12.86 -2.29
CA GLN A 163 -6.66 13.14 -3.57
C GLN A 163 -5.14 13.21 -3.53
N VAL A 164 -4.54 13.50 -2.38
CA VAL A 164 -3.08 13.52 -2.24
C VAL A 164 -2.60 12.11 -1.96
N THR A 165 -1.80 11.57 -2.86
CA THR A 165 -1.22 10.23 -2.70
C THR A 165 0.26 10.25 -2.31
N ASN A 166 0.95 11.35 -2.63
CA ASN A 166 2.37 11.53 -2.32
C ASN A 166 2.69 12.96 -1.90
N GLU A 167 3.61 13.12 -0.99
CA GLU A 167 4.17 14.40 -0.58
C GLU A 167 5.70 14.27 -0.49
N PHE A 168 6.41 15.29 -0.98
CA PHE A 168 7.87 15.35 -0.99
C PHE A 168 8.30 16.60 -0.25
N TYR A 169 8.91 16.42 0.91
CA TYR A 169 9.41 17.49 1.77
C TYR A 169 10.88 17.73 1.46
N MET A 170 11.20 18.90 0.97
CA MET A 170 12.52 19.33 0.57
C MET A 170 12.93 20.59 1.32
N GLU A 171 14.21 20.92 1.32
CA GLU A 171 14.72 22.16 1.96
C GLU A 171 14.01 23.41 1.42
N GLY A 172 13.66 23.44 0.16
CA GLY A 172 12.99 24.56 -0.50
C GLY A 172 11.44 24.52 -0.45
N GLY A 173 10.83 23.56 0.24
CA GLY A 173 9.38 23.47 0.40
C GLY A 173 8.80 22.08 0.17
N VAL A 174 7.49 22.00 -0.06
CA VAL A 174 6.75 20.73 -0.22
C VAL A 174 6.10 20.66 -1.59
N ILE A 175 6.30 19.52 -2.27
CA ILE A 175 5.57 19.17 -3.50
C ILE A 175 4.52 18.11 -3.11
N LYS A 176 3.29 18.26 -3.64
CA LYS A 176 2.19 17.30 -3.45
C LYS A 176 1.71 16.77 -4.80
N GLY A 177 1.38 15.47 -4.85
CA GLY A 177 0.90 14.80 -6.05
C GLY A 177 -0.04 13.64 -5.78
#